data_b03f4098046be49e08c596b881ab1bf9
#
_entry.id   b03f4098046be49e08c596b881ab1bf9
#
_cell.length_a   1.000
_cell.length_b   1.000
_cell.length_c   1.000
_cell.angle_alpha   90.00
_cell.angle_beta   90.00
_cell.angle_gamma   90.00
#
_symmetry.space_group_name_H-M   'P 1'
#
loop_
_entity.id
_entity.type
_entity.pdbx_description
1 polymer ?
#
loop_
_entity_poly.entity_id
_entity_poly.type
_entity_poly.pdbx_seq_one_letter_code
_entity_poly.pdbx_strand_id
1 'polypeptide(L)'
;MTDATTSSINSPNTSGSATSVAVRVGSGIDYDKFLDCVHCGLCTASCPTYLETGDENNSPRGRIYLMRAVTDGRLELTDTVRGHLDLCLDCRACETACPSGVQYGRLIEPFRIEMQQQDTASGTTEARAYQSKSKGWFQTLVLYGMFPYPKRLRWALAPARFMQITGIDRLAQRIGLTKLLPEKLQRMHRLLPPLLARQPQLPEILPAIGPKRARVALFTGCVADAMFHHVNWA
;
A
#
# COMPACT_ATOMS: atom_id res chain seq x y z
N MET A 1 23.50 -72.90 7.39
CA MET A 1 24.82 -72.46 7.82
C MET A 1 25.21 -71.27 6.98
N THR A 2 24.91 -70.09 7.38
CA THR A 2 25.55 -68.83 6.97
C THR A 2 25.08 -67.70 7.92
N ASP A 3 26.01 -67.25 8.69
CA ASP A 3 25.86 -66.20 9.70
C ASP A 3 25.48 -64.86 9.06
N ALA A 4 24.47 -64.19 9.61
CA ALA A 4 24.12 -62.81 9.35
C ALA A 4 24.75 -61.91 10.42
N THR A 5 25.80 -61.20 10.07
CA THR A 5 26.46 -60.23 10.91
C THR A 5 25.67 -58.92 10.91
N THR A 6 25.05 -58.60 12.04
CA THR A 6 24.34 -57.36 12.26
C THR A 6 25.37 -56.24 12.60
N SER A 7 25.56 -55.30 11.67
CA SER A 7 26.35 -54.10 11.93
C SER A 7 25.44 -52.99 12.46
N SER A 8 25.63 -52.65 13.70
CA SER A 8 25.04 -51.51 14.41
C SER A 8 25.60 -50.21 13.86
N ILE A 9 24.77 -49.41 13.21
CA ILE A 9 25.13 -48.06 12.77
C ILE A 9 24.93 -47.13 13.96
N ASN A 10 26.04 -46.64 14.45
CA ASN A 10 26.12 -45.62 15.50
C ASN A 10 25.67 -44.29 14.94
N SER A 11 24.57 -43.73 15.43
CA SER A 11 24.10 -42.39 15.09
C SER A 11 24.94 -41.34 15.82
N PRO A 12 25.55 -40.37 15.15
CA PRO A 12 26.19 -39.28 15.84
C PRO A 12 25.15 -38.32 16.44
N ASN A 13 25.23 -38.16 17.73
CA ASN A 13 24.48 -37.23 18.51
C ASN A 13 24.96 -35.79 18.19
N THR A 14 24.21 -35.10 17.31
CA THR A 14 24.48 -33.71 16.99
C THR A 14 23.55 -32.86 17.84
N SER A 15 24.02 -32.49 19.03
CA SER A 15 23.53 -31.35 19.79
C SER A 15 23.92 -30.08 19.04
N GLY A 16 23.23 -29.80 17.93
CA GLY A 16 23.33 -28.55 17.20
C GLY A 16 22.46 -27.51 17.89
N SER A 17 23.09 -26.53 18.51
CA SER A 17 22.51 -25.27 18.90
C SER A 17 21.64 -24.76 17.73
N ALA A 18 20.34 -24.58 17.95
CA ALA A 18 19.44 -23.95 17.00
C ALA A 18 19.84 -22.48 16.87
N THR A 19 20.81 -22.21 15.98
CA THR A 19 21.02 -20.86 15.47
C THR A 19 19.76 -20.52 14.70
N SER A 20 18.95 -19.61 15.24
CA SER A 20 17.81 -19.05 14.53
C SER A 20 18.36 -18.42 13.24
N VAL A 21 18.21 -19.14 12.13
CA VAL A 21 18.51 -18.59 10.80
C VAL A 21 17.51 -17.46 10.63
N ALA A 22 18.00 -16.23 10.73
CA ALA A 22 17.18 -15.06 10.44
C ALA A 22 16.67 -15.22 9.01
N VAL A 23 15.37 -15.44 8.85
CA VAL A 23 14.73 -15.61 7.54
C VAL A 23 14.96 -14.31 6.77
N ARG A 24 15.66 -14.40 5.64
CA ARG A 24 15.93 -13.22 4.81
C ARG A 24 14.63 -12.74 4.18
N VAL A 25 14.43 -11.43 4.18
CA VAL A 25 13.28 -10.81 3.52
C VAL A 25 13.32 -11.15 2.02
N GLY A 26 12.19 -11.54 1.47
CA GLY A 26 12.03 -12.00 0.10
C GLY A 26 12.18 -13.51 -0.09
N SER A 27 12.61 -14.26 0.95
CA SER A 27 12.80 -15.72 0.83
C SER A 27 11.49 -16.50 0.65
N GLY A 28 10.35 -15.93 1.02
CA GLY A 28 9.02 -16.54 0.80
C GLY A 28 8.42 -16.23 -0.57
N ILE A 29 9.12 -15.43 -1.39
CA ILE A 29 8.67 -15.08 -2.74
C ILE A 29 9.23 -16.11 -3.74
N ASP A 30 8.39 -16.56 -4.66
CA ASP A 30 8.82 -17.38 -5.76
C ASP A 30 9.87 -16.63 -6.61
N TYR A 31 11.10 -17.15 -6.60
CA TYR A 31 12.25 -16.46 -7.19
C TYR A 31 12.12 -16.24 -8.71
N ASP A 32 11.44 -17.13 -9.41
CA ASP A 32 11.25 -17.04 -10.87
C ASP A 32 10.49 -15.75 -11.24
N LYS A 33 9.64 -15.24 -10.36
CA LYS A 33 8.95 -13.95 -10.59
C LYS A 33 9.88 -12.73 -10.67
N PHE A 34 11.05 -12.80 -10.03
CA PHE A 34 12.09 -11.77 -10.21
C PHE A 34 12.75 -11.87 -11.57
N LEU A 35 12.83 -13.06 -12.14
CA LEU A 35 13.47 -13.32 -13.42
C LEU A 35 12.58 -12.94 -14.62
N ASP A 36 11.26 -12.81 -14.44
CA ASP A 36 10.37 -12.32 -15.47
C ASP A 36 10.73 -10.89 -15.94
N CYS A 37 11.46 -10.13 -15.10
CA CYS A 37 11.87 -8.77 -15.43
C CYS A 37 13.17 -8.75 -16.25
N VAL A 38 13.05 -8.40 -17.52
CA VAL A 38 14.20 -8.23 -18.44
C VAL A 38 14.82 -6.83 -18.38
N HIS A 39 14.42 -5.99 -17.44
CA HIS A 39 14.92 -4.63 -17.22
C HIS A 39 14.84 -3.68 -18.44
N CYS A 40 13.91 -3.88 -19.37
CA CYS A 40 13.77 -3.08 -20.59
C CYS A 40 13.38 -1.60 -20.34
N GLY A 41 12.77 -1.28 -19.21
CA GLY A 41 12.43 0.09 -18.83
C GLY A 41 11.09 0.62 -19.32
N LEU A 42 10.31 -0.14 -20.08
CA LEU A 42 9.01 0.32 -20.60
C LEU A 42 8.00 0.70 -19.50
N CYS A 43 8.15 0.13 -18.30
CA CYS A 43 7.34 0.44 -17.13
C CYS A 43 7.65 1.80 -16.49
N THR A 44 8.80 2.42 -16.80
CA THR A 44 9.23 3.68 -16.13
C THR A 44 8.33 4.84 -16.51
N ALA A 45 7.91 4.92 -17.76
CA ALA A 45 7.02 5.98 -18.25
C ALA A 45 5.61 5.95 -17.62
N SER A 46 5.17 4.80 -17.10
CA SER A 46 3.88 4.65 -16.42
C SER A 46 3.96 4.78 -14.90
N CYS A 47 5.17 4.90 -14.33
CA CYS A 47 5.37 4.95 -12.89
C CYS A 47 5.31 6.38 -12.35
N PRO A 48 4.29 6.75 -11.53
CA PRO A 48 4.16 8.11 -11.02
C PRO A 48 5.34 8.51 -10.12
N THR A 49 5.87 7.60 -9.32
CA THR A 49 6.98 7.92 -8.42
C THR A 49 8.31 8.11 -9.17
N TYR A 50 8.51 7.42 -10.27
CA TYR A 50 9.67 7.64 -11.13
C TYR A 50 9.56 8.97 -11.89
N LEU A 51 8.39 9.28 -12.45
CA LEU A 51 8.15 10.53 -13.17
C LEU A 51 8.37 11.77 -12.28
N GLU A 52 8.01 11.67 -11.00
CA GLU A 52 8.14 12.78 -10.04
C GLU A 52 9.58 12.92 -9.52
N THR A 53 10.30 11.82 -9.28
CA THR A 53 11.62 11.86 -8.65
C THR A 53 12.79 11.78 -9.61
N GLY A 54 12.62 11.20 -10.79
CA GLY A 54 13.69 10.89 -11.74
C GLY A 54 14.71 9.85 -11.26
N ASP A 55 14.48 9.25 -10.08
CA ASP A 55 15.39 8.28 -9.48
C ASP A 55 15.02 6.86 -9.92
N GLU A 56 16.01 6.16 -10.51
CA GLU A 56 15.83 4.81 -11.01
C GLU A 56 15.44 3.82 -9.91
N ASN A 57 15.93 4.00 -8.67
CA ASN A 57 15.53 3.16 -7.54
C ASN A 57 14.05 3.29 -7.19
N ASN A 58 13.40 4.38 -7.60
CA ASN A 58 11.97 4.61 -7.47
C ASN A 58 11.16 4.10 -8.66
N SER A 59 11.82 3.52 -9.67
CA SER A 59 11.16 2.87 -10.81
C SER A 59 10.72 1.44 -10.47
N PRO A 60 9.76 0.86 -11.22
CA PRO A 60 9.35 -0.52 -10.98
C PRO A 60 10.49 -1.52 -11.16
N ARG A 61 11.28 -1.39 -12.23
CA ARG A 61 12.42 -2.26 -12.48
C ARG A 61 13.54 -2.08 -11.45
N GLY A 62 13.80 -0.84 -11.01
CA GLY A 62 14.78 -0.54 -9.97
C GLY A 62 14.39 -1.20 -8.64
N ARG A 63 13.10 -1.11 -8.26
CA ARG A 63 12.58 -1.81 -7.08
C ARG A 63 12.68 -3.32 -7.17
N ILE A 64 12.40 -3.92 -8.33
CA ILE A 64 12.61 -5.36 -8.54
C ILE A 64 14.07 -5.72 -8.32
N TYR A 65 14.99 -4.91 -8.86
CA TYR A 65 16.42 -5.12 -8.66
C TYR A 65 16.82 -5.03 -7.18
N LEU A 66 16.32 -4.03 -6.45
CA LEU A 66 16.58 -3.88 -5.01
C LEU A 66 16.03 -5.07 -4.22
N MET A 67 14.79 -5.46 -4.44
CA MET A 67 14.17 -6.62 -3.77
C MET A 67 14.97 -7.89 -4.03
N ARG A 68 15.34 -8.14 -5.29
CA ARG A 68 16.17 -9.30 -5.67
C ARG A 68 17.54 -9.26 -5.00
N ALA A 69 18.20 -8.10 -4.98
CA ALA A 69 19.52 -7.96 -4.36
C ALA A 69 19.49 -8.22 -2.84
N VAL A 70 18.40 -7.82 -2.16
CA VAL A 70 18.18 -8.13 -0.74
C VAL A 70 17.90 -9.62 -0.55
N THR A 71 17.06 -10.22 -1.36
CA THR A 71 16.75 -11.66 -1.32
C THR A 71 17.99 -12.51 -1.53
N ASP A 72 18.85 -12.12 -2.47
CA ASP A 72 20.14 -12.79 -2.76
C ASP A 72 21.19 -12.55 -1.65
N GLY A 73 20.94 -11.64 -0.72
CA GLY A 73 21.91 -11.23 0.31
C GLY A 73 23.08 -10.40 -0.22
N ARG A 74 22.95 -9.85 -1.42
CA ARG A 74 23.95 -8.92 -2.01
C ARG A 74 23.81 -7.50 -1.49
N LEU A 75 22.65 -7.16 -0.97
CA LEU A 75 22.31 -5.86 -0.42
C LEU A 75 21.64 -6.03 0.94
N GLU A 76 22.04 -5.22 1.92
CA GLU A 76 21.35 -5.15 3.20
C GLU A 76 20.07 -4.32 3.08
N LEU A 77 19.04 -4.68 3.85
CA LEU A 77 17.79 -3.95 3.90
C LEU A 77 17.95 -2.70 4.78
N THR A 78 18.60 -1.68 4.25
CA THR A 78 18.82 -0.38 4.91
C THR A 78 17.56 0.50 4.84
N ASP A 79 17.50 1.56 5.67
CA ASP A 79 16.39 2.54 5.63
C ASP A 79 16.24 3.21 4.26
N THR A 80 17.35 3.40 3.54
CA THR A 80 17.32 3.94 2.17
C THR A 80 16.61 2.98 1.22
N VAL A 81 16.94 1.69 1.27
CA VAL A 81 16.27 0.65 0.45
C VAL A 81 14.79 0.56 0.82
N ARG A 82 14.47 0.56 2.12
CA ARG A 82 13.08 0.61 2.61
C ARG A 82 12.34 1.81 2.05
N GLY A 83 12.93 3.00 2.11
CA GLY A 83 12.33 4.22 1.59
C GLY A 83 11.95 4.14 0.12
N HIS A 84 12.80 3.56 -0.73
CA HIS A 84 12.49 3.34 -2.15
C HIS A 84 11.33 2.37 -2.36
N LEU A 85 11.26 1.30 -1.56
CA LEU A 85 10.18 0.32 -1.65
C LEU A 85 8.86 0.89 -1.11
N ASP A 86 8.89 1.64 0.00
CA ASP A 86 7.71 2.24 0.63
C ASP A 86 7.11 3.37 -0.20
N LEU A 87 7.93 4.08 -0.98
CA LEU A 87 7.46 5.15 -1.87
C LEU A 87 6.53 4.63 -2.98
N CYS A 88 6.55 3.33 -3.28
CA CYS A 88 5.67 2.75 -4.28
C CYS A 88 4.20 2.86 -3.88
N LEU A 89 3.37 3.44 -4.75
CA LEU A 89 1.93 3.62 -4.53
C LEU A 89 1.09 2.35 -4.73
N ASP A 90 1.70 1.26 -5.15
CA ASP A 90 1.03 0.00 -5.49
C ASP A 90 -0.13 0.15 -6.50
N CYS A 91 -0.01 1.13 -7.39
CA CYS A 91 -1.04 1.45 -8.39
C CYS A 91 -1.08 0.46 -9.57
N ARG A 92 -0.08 -0.41 -9.71
CA ARG A 92 0.04 -1.47 -10.72
C ARG A 92 0.06 -1.01 -12.18
N ALA A 93 0.17 0.28 -12.45
CA ALA A 93 0.29 0.79 -13.82
C ALA A 93 1.50 0.20 -14.58
N CYS A 94 2.53 -0.22 -13.86
CA CYS A 94 3.71 -0.89 -14.43
C CYS A 94 3.41 -2.30 -14.96
N GLU A 95 2.40 -3.01 -14.43
CA GLU A 95 2.01 -4.35 -14.91
C GLU A 95 1.39 -4.27 -16.30
N THR A 96 0.49 -3.31 -16.51
CA THR A 96 -0.15 -3.12 -17.82
C THR A 96 0.81 -2.62 -18.90
N ALA A 97 1.89 -1.94 -18.50
CA ALA A 97 2.92 -1.46 -19.42
C ALA A 97 4.03 -2.50 -19.68
N CYS A 98 4.02 -3.64 -19.00
CA CYS A 98 5.08 -4.64 -19.10
C CYS A 98 4.82 -5.64 -20.23
N PRO A 99 5.66 -5.69 -21.28
CA PRO A 99 5.50 -6.68 -22.35
C PRO A 99 5.86 -8.10 -21.90
N SER A 100 6.71 -8.25 -20.86
CA SER A 100 7.08 -9.55 -20.29
C SER A 100 6.05 -10.08 -19.29
N GLY A 101 4.98 -9.33 -19.01
CA GLY A 101 3.90 -9.79 -18.12
C GLY A 101 4.30 -9.89 -16.65
N VAL A 102 5.29 -9.12 -16.19
CA VAL A 102 5.73 -9.11 -14.78
C VAL A 102 4.56 -8.80 -13.86
N GLN A 103 4.28 -9.69 -12.92
CA GLN A 103 3.26 -9.51 -11.89
C GLN A 103 3.87 -8.76 -10.69
N TYR A 104 4.09 -7.48 -10.85
CA TYR A 104 4.80 -6.63 -9.88
C TYR A 104 4.19 -6.67 -8.46
N GLY A 105 2.86 -6.70 -8.36
CA GLY A 105 2.20 -6.79 -7.07
C GLY A 105 2.51 -8.05 -6.29
N ARG A 106 2.75 -9.18 -6.98
CA ARG A 106 3.17 -10.44 -6.35
C ARG A 106 4.62 -10.44 -5.86
N LEU A 107 5.37 -9.39 -6.19
CA LEU A 107 6.71 -9.14 -5.66
C LEU A 107 6.66 -8.15 -4.50
N ILE A 108 6.08 -6.97 -4.72
CA ILE A 108 6.16 -5.86 -3.76
C ILE A 108 5.32 -6.10 -2.49
N GLU A 109 4.12 -6.69 -2.63
CA GLU A 109 3.23 -6.89 -1.46
C GLU A 109 3.81 -7.88 -0.45
N PRO A 110 4.18 -9.13 -0.84
CA PRO A 110 4.76 -10.07 0.12
C PRO A 110 6.10 -9.56 0.64
N PHE A 111 6.91 -8.88 -0.18
CA PHE A 111 8.17 -8.32 0.27
C PHE A 111 7.97 -7.28 1.38
N ARG A 112 6.99 -6.39 1.24
CA ARG A 112 6.63 -5.41 2.28
C ARG A 112 6.11 -6.07 3.56
N ILE A 113 5.35 -7.15 3.43
CA ILE A 113 4.87 -7.91 4.59
C ILE A 113 6.06 -8.50 5.36
N GLU A 114 7.00 -9.13 4.67
CA GLU A 114 8.19 -9.71 5.29
C GLU A 114 9.11 -8.64 5.90
N MET A 115 9.27 -7.49 5.25
CA MET A 115 9.97 -6.33 5.82
C MET A 115 9.36 -5.92 7.16
N GLN A 116 8.05 -5.79 7.22
CA GLN A 116 7.35 -5.39 8.45
C GLN A 116 7.44 -6.46 9.54
N GLN A 117 7.40 -7.74 9.17
CA GLN A 117 7.57 -8.85 10.11
C GLN A 117 8.98 -8.86 10.71
N GLN A 118 10.00 -8.63 9.89
CA GLN A 118 11.39 -8.52 10.35
C GLN A 118 11.55 -7.37 11.35
N ASP A 119 10.96 -6.21 11.06
CA ASP A 119 10.99 -5.05 11.95
C ASP A 119 10.34 -5.35 13.30
N THR A 120 9.25 -6.10 13.28
CA THR A 120 8.54 -6.49 14.51
C THR A 120 9.35 -7.50 15.32
N ALA A 121 10.03 -8.43 14.65
CA ALA A 121 10.82 -9.49 15.28
C ALA A 121 12.16 -8.98 15.83
N SER A 122 12.84 -8.07 15.10
CA SER A 122 14.16 -7.55 15.50
C SER A 122 14.11 -6.61 16.69
N GLY A 123 12.94 -6.04 17.00
CA GLY A 123 12.75 -5.14 18.16
C GLY A 123 13.73 -3.94 18.20
N THR A 124 14.41 -3.67 17.08
CA THR A 124 15.43 -2.62 17.01
C THR A 124 14.81 -1.25 17.25
N THR A 125 15.57 -0.37 17.88
CA THR A 125 15.16 1.01 18.18
C THR A 125 14.79 1.76 16.89
N GLU A 126 15.42 1.43 15.77
CA GLU A 126 15.18 2.01 14.45
C GLU A 126 13.83 1.58 13.85
N ALA A 127 13.50 0.28 13.94
CA ALA A 127 12.18 -0.23 13.56
C ALA A 127 11.05 0.40 14.39
N ARG A 128 11.29 0.60 15.70
CA ARG A 128 10.36 1.33 16.58
C ARG A 128 10.27 2.81 16.20
N ALA A 129 11.38 3.45 15.82
CA ALA A 129 11.39 4.85 15.39
C ALA A 129 10.65 5.05 14.07
N TYR A 130 10.79 4.13 13.10
CA TYR A 130 10.02 4.14 11.85
C TYR A 130 8.53 3.93 12.10
N GLN A 131 8.15 2.95 12.91
CA GLN A 131 6.76 2.73 13.33
C GLN A 131 6.21 3.86 14.21
N SER A 132 7.05 4.46 15.09
CA SER A 132 6.66 5.59 15.94
C SER A 132 6.48 6.87 15.13
N LYS A 133 7.29 7.10 14.09
CA LYS A 133 7.16 8.24 13.18
C LYS A 133 5.83 8.21 12.40
N SER A 134 5.27 7.02 12.16
CA SER A 134 3.97 6.84 11.49
C SER A 134 2.78 6.91 12.45
N LYS A 135 2.97 6.72 13.76
CA LYS A 135 1.88 6.71 14.76
C LYS A 135 1.71 8.05 15.48
N GLY A 136 1.69 9.16 14.74
CA GLY A 136 1.24 10.42 15.30
C GLY A 136 -0.20 10.28 15.83
N TRP A 137 -0.48 10.83 17.04
CA TRP A 137 -1.84 10.83 17.62
C TRP A 137 -2.90 11.31 16.61
N PHE A 138 -2.53 12.27 15.78
CA PHE A 138 -3.37 12.82 14.70
C PHE A 138 -3.68 11.75 13.64
N GLN A 139 -2.68 10.99 13.21
CA GLN A 139 -2.85 9.91 12.24
C GLN A 139 -3.76 8.82 12.79
N THR A 140 -3.56 8.43 14.05
CA THR A 140 -4.41 7.45 14.73
C THR A 140 -5.86 7.95 14.84
N LEU A 141 -6.06 9.22 15.20
CA LEU A 141 -7.38 9.82 15.30
C LEU A 141 -8.07 9.89 13.93
N VAL A 142 -7.36 10.34 12.91
CA VAL A 142 -7.93 10.52 11.56
C VAL A 142 -8.12 9.17 10.86
N LEU A 143 -7.06 8.34 10.75
CA LEU A 143 -7.13 7.09 9.98
C LEU A 143 -8.01 6.04 10.67
N TYR A 144 -7.89 5.87 11.99
CA TYR A 144 -8.63 4.83 12.70
C TYR A 144 -9.89 5.33 13.40
N GLY A 145 -9.93 6.61 13.77
CA GLY A 145 -11.08 7.20 14.47
C GLY A 145 -12.13 7.83 13.55
N MET A 146 -11.75 8.28 12.36
CA MET A 146 -12.64 9.00 11.45
C MET A 146 -12.94 8.22 10.16
N PHE A 147 -11.91 7.78 9.42
CA PHE A 147 -12.08 7.15 8.11
C PHE A 147 -12.93 5.87 8.10
N PRO A 148 -12.81 4.93 9.07
CA PRO A 148 -13.63 3.72 9.08
C PRO A 148 -15.12 3.98 9.37
N TYR A 149 -15.43 5.19 9.89
CA TYR A 149 -16.79 5.55 10.28
C TYR A 149 -17.39 6.59 9.33
N PRO A 150 -18.17 6.20 8.32
CA PRO A 150 -18.72 7.12 7.30
C PRO A 150 -19.59 8.22 7.90
N LYS A 151 -20.26 7.97 9.03
CA LYS A 151 -21.02 9.00 9.75
C LYS A 151 -20.12 10.10 10.30
N ARG A 152 -18.98 9.75 10.93
CA ARG A 152 -18.02 10.71 11.47
C ARG A 152 -17.35 11.51 10.36
N LEU A 153 -16.95 10.83 9.27
CA LEU A 153 -16.35 11.48 8.12
C LEU A 153 -17.30 12.50 7.47
N ARG A 154 -18.57 12.15 7.32
CA ARG A 154 -19.61 13.07 6.82
C ARG A 154 -19.79 14.30 7.73
N TRP A 155 -19.77 14.13 9.04
CA TRP A 155 -19.80 15.23 10.00
C TRP A 155 -18.58 16.13 9.88
N ALA A 156 -17.38 15.57 9.76
CA ALA A 156 -16.15 16.32 9.57
C ALA A 156 -16.12 17.11 8.25
N LEU A 157 -16.76 16.60 7.20
CA LEU A 157 -16.89 17.28 5.90
C LEU A 157 -18.04 18.28 5.84
N ALA A 158 -18.94 18.32 6.85
CA ALA A 158 -20.11 19.20 6.84
C ALA A 158 -19.76 20.68 6.72
N PRO A 159 -18.73 21.25 7.42
CA PRO A 159 -18.34 22.64 7.25
C PRO A 159 -17.85 22.95 5.82
N ALA A 160 -17.03 22.08 5.25
CA ALA A 160 -16.54 22.25 3.89
C ALA A 160 -17.68 22.21 2.87
N ARG A 161 -18.63 21.30 3.05
CA ARG A 161 -19.85 21.22 2.24
C ARG A 161 -20.70 22.49 2.33
N PHE A 162 -20.89 23.01 3.55
CA PHE A 162 -21.62 24.26 3.78
C PHE A 162 -20.95 25.42 3.03
N MET A 163 -19.61 25.55 3.13
CA MET A 163 -18.86 26.59 2.42
C MET A 163 -18.98 26.49 0.90
N GLN A 164 -19.00 25.26 0.35
CA GLN A 164 -19.19 25.04 -1.08
C GLN A 164 -20.62 25.36 -1.53
N ILE A 165 -21.64 24.96 -0.78
CA ILE A 165 -23.06 25.20 -1.12
C ILE A 165 -23.40 26.70 -1.06
N THR A 166 -22.89 27.42 -0.04
CA THR A 166 -23.13 28.86 0.13
C THR A 166 -22.30 29.73 -0.83
N GLY A 167 -21.33 29.13 -1.53
CA GLY A 167 -20.43 29.86 -2.41
C GLY A 167 -19.34 30.68 -1.68
N ILE A 168 -19.27 30.61 -0.37
CA ILE A 168 -18.24 31.26 0.46
C ILE A 168 -16.84 30.82 0.00
N ASP A 169 -16.71 29.57 -0.38
CA ASP A 169 -15.48 28.99 -0.92
C ASP A 169 -14.99 29.75 -2.17
N ARG A 170 -15.88 30.00 -3.14
CA ARG A 170 -15.57 30.75 -4.36
C ARG A 170 -15.21 32.20 -4.07
N LEU A 171 -15.91 32.82 -3.11
CA LEU A 171 -15.62 34.19 -2.67
C LEU A 171 -14.24 34.24 -2.01
N ALA A 172 -13.94 33.32 -1.08
CA ALA A 172 -12.66 33.25 -0.41
C ALA A 172 -11.48 33.05 -1.39
N GLN A 173 -11.69 32.26 -2.45
CA GLN A 173 -10.71 32.11 -3.52
C GLN A 173 -10.51 33.41 -4.32
N ARG A 174 -11.60 34.12 -4.66
CA ARG A 174 -11.54 35.38 -5.42
C ARG A 174 -10.81 36.49 -4.68
N ILE A 175 -11.06 36.64 -3.38
CA ILE A 175 -10.39 37.67 -2.54
C ILE A 175 -9.00 37.22 -2.07
N GLY A 176 -8.55 36.04 -2.45
CA GLY A 176 -7.22 35.53 -2.11
C GLY A 176 -7.05 35.09 -0.66
N LEU A 177 -8.14 34.97 0.12
CA LEU A 177 -8.10 34.57 1.53
C LEU A 177 -7.48 33.17 1.71
N THR A 178 -7.65 32.30 0.73
CA THR A 178 -7.04 30.96 0.72
C THR A 178 -5.51 30.99 0.69
N LYS A 179 -4.89 32.09 0.22
CA LYS A 179 -3.43 32.27 0.21
C LYS A 179 -2.86 32.53 1.61
N LEU A 180 -3.69 32.95 2.57
CA LEU A 180 -3.29 33.14 3.96
C LEU A 180 -3.20 31.82 4.75
N LEU A 181 -3.77 30.74 4.22
CA LEU A 181 -3.70 29.44 4.89
C LEU A 181 -2.28 28.84 4.76
N PRO A 182 -1.83 28.05 5.74
CA PRO A 182 -0.60 27.24 5.61
C PRO A 182 -0.63 26.40 4.34
N GLU A 183 0.51 26.23 3.70
CA GLU A 183 0.63 25.52 2.40
C GLU A 183 -0.03 24.12 2.39
N LYS A 184 0.09 23.38 3.49
CA LYS A 184 -0.54 22.06 3.64
C LYS A 184 -2.07 22.14 3.55
N LEU A 185 -2.69 23.15 4.16
CA LEU A 185 -4.13 23.36 4.10
C LEU A 185 -4.58 23.85 2.72
N GLN A 186 -3.77 24.68 2.05
CA GLN A 186 -4.05 25.07 0.66
C GLN A 186 -4.06 23.85 -0.27
N ARG A 187 -3.10 22.94 -0.11
CA ARG A 187 -3.06 21.68 -0.90
C ARG A 187 -4.28 20.81 -0.61
N MET A 188 -4.63 20.62 0.66
CA MET A 188 -5.83 19.87 1.04
C MET A 188 -7.11 20.48 0.45
N HIS A 189 -7.22 21.82 0.49
CA HIS A 189 -8.35 22.52 -0.10
C HIS A 189 -8.44 22.32 -1.63
N ARG A 190 -7.32 22.35 -2.34
CA ARG A 190 -7.28 22.11 -3.80
C ARG A 190 -7.64 20.67 -4.17
N LEU A 191 -7.34 19.71 -3.30
CA LEU A 191 -7.64 18.29 -3.50
C LEU A 191 -9.09 17.93 -3.13
N LEU A 192 -9.81 18.85 -2.44
CA LEU A 192 -11.19 18.59 -2.05
C LEU A 192 -12.10 18.64 -3.27
N PRO A 193 -12.75 17.53 -3.64
CA PRO A 193 -13.68 17.52 -4.77
C PRO A 193 -14.93 18.33 -4.45
N PRO A 194 -15.72 18.73 -5.47
CA PRO A 194 -17.02 19.31 -5.23
C PRO A 194 -17.93 18.29 -4.50
N LEU A 195 -18.30 18.65 -3.28
CA LEU A 195 -19.19 17.85 -2.45
C LEU A 195 -20.64 18.04 -2.91
N LEU A 196 -21.07 17.24 -3.85
CA LEU A 196 -22.41 17.29 -4.44
C LEU A 196 -23.53 17.16 -3.40
N ALA A 197 -24.75 17.58 -3.77
CA ALA A 197 -25.91 17.45 -2.92
C ALA A 197 -26.08 15.99 -2.43
N ARG A 198 -26.50 15.88 -1.16
CA ARG A 198 -26.62 14.57 -0.51
C ARG A 198 -27.71 13.75 -1.20
N GLN A 199 -27.32 12.62 -1.76
CA GLN A 199 -28.27 11.60 -2.21
C GLN A 199 -28.70 10.70 -1.02
N PRO A 200 -29.87 10.08 -1.07
CA PRO A 200 -30.29 9.13 -0.06
C PRO A 200 -29.29 7.99 0.07
N GLN A 201 -29.23 7.37 1.25
CA GLN A 201 -28.36 6.21 1.44
C GLN A 201 -28.83 5.07 0.54
N LEU A 202 -27.87 4.32 0.01
CA LEU A 202 -28.18 3.08 -0.69
C LEU A 202 -28.94 2.15 0.26
N PRO A 203 -30.07 1.55 -0.18
CA PRO A 203 -30.75 0.55 0.61
C PRO A 203 -29.83 -0.68 0.78
N GLU A 204 -30.05 -1.41 1.86
CA GLU A 204 -29.26 -2.61 2.17
C GLU A 204 -29.36 -3.67 1.07
N ILE A 205 -30.51 -3.72 0.40
CA ILE A 205 -30.74 -4.62 -0.72
C ILE A 205 -31.32 -3.81 -1.89
N LEU A 206 -30.62 -3.82 -3.00
CA LEU A 206 -31.09 -3.28 -4.28
C LEU A 206 -31.75 -4.41 -5.07
N PRO A 207 -33.04 -4.27 -5.46
CA PRO A 207 -33.70 -5.26 -6.28
C PRO A 207 -33.10 -5.29 -7.70
N ALA A 208 -33.11 -6.47 -8.31
CA ALA A 208 -32.65 -6.60 -9.69
C ALA A 208 -33.61 -5.88 -10.64
N ILE A 209 -33.07 -5.17 -11.64
CA ILE A 209 -33.83 -4.64 -12.76
C ILE A 209 -33.88 -5.73 -13.84
N GLY A 210 -35.02 -6.39 -14.02
CA GLY A 210 -35.17 -7.54 -14.92
C GLY A 210 -34.94 -8.91 -14.24
N PRO A 211 -34.69 -9.99 -15.00
CA PRO A 211 -34.49 -11.31 -14.43
C PRO A 211 -33.22 -11.39 -13.56
N LYS A 212 -33.44 -11.89 -12.33
CA LYS A 212 -32.33 -12.04 -11.36
C LYS A 212 -31.36 -13.13 -11.84
N ARG A 213 -30.12 -12.73 -12.12
CA ARG A 213 -29.04 -13.64 -12.57
C ARG A 213 -28.11 -14.08 -11.45
N ALA A 214 -27.81 -13.14 -10.51
CA ALA A 214 -26.90 -13.41 -9.40
C ALA A 214 -27.20 -12.51 -8.20
N ARG A 215 -26.59 -12.81 -7.06
CA ARG A 215 -26.49 -11.91 -5.91
C ARG A 215 -25.03 -11.46 -5.83
N VAL A 216 -24.83 -10.15 -5.78
CA VAL A 216 -23.51 -9.52 -5.65
C VAL A 216 -23.50 -8.59 -4.45
N ALA A 217 -22.35 -8.41 -3.83
CA ALA A 217 -22.15 -7.43 -2.77
C ALA A 217 -21.39 -6.24 -3.34
N LEU A 218 -21.86 -5.02 -3.09
CA LEU A 218 -21.19 -3.77 -3.43
C LEU A 218 -20.39 -3.28 -2.22
N PHE A 219 -19.09 -3.17 -2.36
CA PHE A 219 -18.24 -2.51 -1.37
C PHE A 219 -18.19 -1.01 -1.66
N THR A 220 -18.93 -0.21 -0.89
CA THR A 220 -19.07 1.23 -1.15
C THR A 220 -17.82 2.05 -0.80
N GLY A 221 -16.93 1.53 0.06
CA GLY A 221 -15.76 2.24 0.55
C GLY A 221 -16.10 3.42 1.48
N CYS A 222 -15.26 3.67 2.48
CA CYS A 222 -15.52 4.71 3.48
C CYS A 222 -15.43 6.13 2.90
N VAL A 223 -14.41 6.39 2.06
CA VAL A 223 -14.19 7.71 1.44
C VAL A 223 -15.16 7.90 0.27
N ALA A 224 -15.33 6.88 -0.56
CA ALA A 224 -16.24 6.94 -1.70
C ALA A 224 -17.69 7.18 -1.25
N ASP A 225 -18.16 6.52 -0.19
CA ASP A 225 -19.48 6.76 0.37
C ASP A 225 -19.67 8.18 0.93
N ALA A 226 -18.60 8.77 1.49
CA ALA A 226 -18.69 10.12 2.08
C ALA A 226 -18.59 11.24 1.05
N MET A 227 -17.73 11.10 0.03
CA MET A 227 -17.37 12.17 -0.91
C MET A 227 -17.95 11.95 -2.32
N PHE A 228 -18.01 10.70 -2.77
CA PHE A 228 -18.40 10.29 -4.13
C PHE A 228 -19.68 9.43 -4.13
N HIS A 229 -20.57 9.69 -3.19
CA HIS A 229 -21.79 8.90 -3.00
C HIS A 229 -22.62 8.73 -4.30
N HIS A 230 -22.59 9.73 -5.17
CA HIS A 230 -23.27 9.69 -6.47
C HIS A 230 -22.72 8.60 -7.39
N VAL A 231 -21.45 8.23 -7.26
CA VAL A 231 -20.84 7.14 -8.05
C VAL A 231 -21.37 5.78 -7.63
N ASN A 232 -21.68 5.61 -6.36
CA ASN A 232 -22.27 4.37 -5.84
C ASN A 232 -23.72 4.18 -6.29
N TRP A 233 -24.39 5.27 -6.79
CA TRP A 233 -25.75 5.25 -7.33
C TRP A 233 -25.83 5.10 -8.84
N ALA A 234 -24.72 5.28 -9.55
CA ALA A 234 -24.64 5.16 -11.00
C ALA A 234 -24.54 3.70 -11.45
#